data_297cd75f5eb91690376197f822df6621
#
_entry.id   297cd75f5eb91690376197f822df6621
#
_cell.length_a   1.000
_cell.length_b   1.000
_cell.length_c   1.000
_cell.angle_alpha   90.00
_cell.angle_beta   90.00
_cell.angle_gamma   90.00
#
_symmetry.space_group_name_H-M   'P 1'
#
loop_
_entity.id
_entity.type
_entity.pdbx_description
1 polymer ?
#
loop_
_entity_poly.entity_id
_entity_poly.type
_entity_poly.pdbx_seq_one_letter_code
_entity_poly.pdbx_strand_id
1 'polypeptide(L)'
;HSMGIQVVHTWLGCVVAATIIALPLMYRNARAAFEQIDENVIYAARTLGISEWKIFWKIRLPMAKPGIISGVTLAFARAIGEYGATSMLAGNIAGKTSTISQQIAMVVQSGDYATAGFWCIVIIAISFACLVSINMICGKSKGIKRKRKNNVAHSKNKKTVG
;
A
#
# COMPACT_ATOMS: atom_id res chain seq x y z
N HIS A 1 -35.14 0.66 -11.79
CA HIS A 1 -34.62 1.62 -12.79
C HIS A 1 -33.99 2.79 -12.08
N SER A 2 -32.76 2.66 -11.62
CA SER A 2 -32.09 3.77 -10.99
C SER A 2 -30.62 3.74 -11.37
N MET A 3 -30.23 4.81 -12.02
CA MET A 3 -28.87 5.19 -12.40
C MET A 3 -28.15 4.15 -13.28
N GLY A 4 -28.06 4.44 -14.57
CA GLY A 4 -27.54 3.58 -15.65
C GLY A 4 -26.04 3.20 -15.59
N ILE A 5 -25.52 2.97 -14.38
CA ILE A 5 -24.17 2.45 -14.19
C ILE A 5 -24.29 0.95 -13.96
N GLN A 6 -24.14 0.19 -15.02
CA GLN A 6 -24.01 -1.26 -14.92
C GLN A 6 -22.63 -1.57 -14.31
N VAL A 7 -22.56 -1.73 -13.00
CA VAL A 7 -21.34 -2.14 -12.28
C VAL A 7 -21.10 -3.64 -12.43
N VAL A 8 -22.19 -4.41 -12.53
CA VAL A 8 -22.13 -5.87 -12.68
C VAL A 8 -21.74 -6.23 -14.11
N HIS A 9 -20.85 -7.20 -14.28
CA HIS A 9 -20.30 -7.66 -15.56
C HIS A 9 -19.47 -6.60 -16.33
N THR A 10 -18.88 -5.61 -15.62
CA THR A 10 -18.01 -4.60 -16.20
C THR A 10 -16.65 -4.57 -15.49
N TRP A 11 -15.64 -4.00 -16.15
CA TRP A 11 -14.33 -3.80 -15.51
C TRP A 11 -14.39 -2.89 -14.27
N LEU A 12 -15.41 -2.01 -14.21
CA LEU A 12 -15.69 -1.21 -13.01
C LEU A 12 -16.03 -2.10 -11.80
N GLY A 13 -16.70 -3.22 -12.00
CA GLY A 13 -16.95 -4.20 -10.96
C GLY A 13 -15.66 -4.78 -10.36
N CYS A 14 -14.63 -5.02 -11.18
CA CYS A 14 -13.31 -5.46 -10.69
C CYS A 14 -12.68 -4.39 -9.79
N VAL A 15 -12.70 -3.13 -10.22
CA VAL A 15 -12.13 -2.00 -9.46
C VAL A 15 -12.86 -1.80 -8.14
N VAL A 16 -14.18 -1.84 -8.15
CA VAL A 16 -15.01 -1.70 -6.94
C VAL A 16 -14.73 -2.84 -5.96
N ALA A 17 -14.70 -4.10 -6.44
CA ALA A 17 -14.40 -5.27 -5.62
C ALA A 17 -13.02 -5.15 -4.95
N ALA A 18 -11.98 -4.85 -5.73
CA ALA A 18 -10.63 -4.69 -5.24
C ALA A 18 -10.53 -3.53 -4.21
N THR A 19 -11.23 -2.42 -4.47
CA THR A 19 -11.24 -1.26 -3.59
C THR A 19 -11.90 -1.57 -2.24
N ILE A 20 -13.06 -2.22 -2.25
CA ILE A 20 -13.80 -2.58 -1.02
C ILE A 20 -12.93 -3.47 -0.11
N ILE A 21 -12.17 -4.39 -0.68
CA ILE A 21 -11.32 -5.30 0.09
C ILE A 21 -10.02 -4.63 0.54
N ALA A 22 -9.42 -3.78 -0.29
CA ALA A 22 -8.17 -3.11 0.02
C ALA A 22 -8.34 -1.93 1.00
N LEU A 23 -9.50 -1.25 0.96
CA LEU A 23 -9.75 -0.04 1.73
C LEU A 23 -9.66 -0.24 3.26
N PRO A 24 -10.32 -1.23 3.90
CA PRO A 24 -10.21 -1.43 5.33
C PRO A 24 -8.78 -1.77 5.77
N LEU A 25 -8.04 -2.50 4.93
CA LEU A 25 -6.65 -2.85 5.20
C LEU A 25 -5.75 -1.61 5.14
N MET A 26 -5.94 -0.76 4.13
CA MET A 26 -5.23 0.51 4.01
C MET A 26 -5.56 1.45 5.17
N TYR A 27 -6.84 1.57 5.54
CA TYR A 27 -7.27 2.40 6.66
C TYR A 27 -6.61 1.99 7.98
N ARG A 28 -6.61 0.69 8.31
CA ARG A 28 -5.98 0.18 9.53
C ARG A 28 -4.47 0.48 9.57
N ASN A 29 -3.77 0.31 8.46
CA ASN A 29 -2.33 0.58 8.40
C ASN A 29 -2.04 2.09 8.47
N ALA A 30 -2.83 2.92 7.80
CA ALA A 30 -2.70 4.36 7.87
C ALA A 30 -2.95 4.86 9.29
N ARG A 31 -4.02 4.41 9.94
CA ARG A 31 -4.34 4.75 11.33
C ARG A 31 -3.19 4.37 12.27
N ALA A 32 -2.71 3.13 12.22
CA ALA A 32 -1.59 2.68 13.02
C ALA A 32 -0.31 3.50 12.78
N ALA A 33 -0.08 3.96 11.54
CA ALA A 33 1.05 4.82 11.23
C ALA A 33 0.96 6.21 11.87
N PHE A 34 -0.24 6.76 12.01
CA PHE A 34 -0.47 8.03 12.72
C PHE A 34 -0.42 7.86 14.24
N GLU A 35 -0.94 6.75 14.77
CA GLU A 35 -0.92 6.47 16.22
C GLU A 35 0.52 6.22 16.76
N GLN A 36 1.44 5.81 15.91
CA GLN A 36 2.86 5.63 16.29
C GLN A 36 3.66 6.94 16.38
N ILE A 37 3.07 8.08 16.08
CA ILE A 37 3.74 9.37 16.18
C ILE A 37 3.76 9.80 17.65
N ASP A 38 4.97 10.14 18.14
CA ASP A 38 5.15 10.64 19.50
C ASP A 38 4.41 11.97 19.69
N GLU A 39 3.44 11.97 20.59
CA GLU A 39 2.63 13.16 20.89
C GLU A 39 3.45 14.33 21.44
N ASN A 40 4.58 14.05 22.12
CA ASN A 40 5.47 15.09 22.62
C ASN A 40 6.00 16.00 21.50
N VAL A 41 6.21 15.42 20.29
CA VAL A 41 6.60 16.21 19.11
C VAL A 41 5.49 17.15 18.68
N ILE A 42 4.24 16.72 18.80
CA ILE A 42 3.05 17.51 18.46
C ILE A 42 2.86 18.63 19.48
N TYR A 43 2.96 18.31 20.78
CA TYR A 43 2.86 19.31 21.84
C TYR A 43 3.95 20.36 21.75
N ALA A 44 5.20 19.97 21.48
CA ALA A 44 6.30 20.91 21.27
C ALA A 44 6.05 21.84 20.06
N ALA A 45 5.44 21.33 19.00
CA ALA A 45 5.07 22.16 17.84
C ALA A 45 3.95 23.15 18.16
N ARG A 46 3.01 22.77 19.02
CA ARG A 46 1.91 23.63 19.50
C ARG A 46 2.43 24.75 20.39
N THR A 47 3.36 24.47 21.30
CA THR A 47 3.97 25.48 22.17
C THR A 47 4.75 26.52 21.37
N LEU A 48 5.25 26.16 20.18
CA LEU A 48 5.89 27.08 19.24
C LEU A 48 4.88 27.90 18.40
N GLY A 49 3.58 27.77 18.65
CA GLY A 49 2.53 28.52 17.94
C GLY A 49 2.31 28.07 16.49
N ILE A 50 2.72 26.85 16.13
CA ILE A 50 2.53 26.31 14.77
C ILE A 50 1.07 25.90 14.63
N SER A 51 0.36 26.37 13.59
CA SER A 51 -1.04 26.02 13.34
C SER A 51 -1.20 24.51 13.06
N GLU A 52 -2.33 23.91 13.48
CA GLU A 52 -2.65 22.47 13.33
C GLU A 52 -2.53 21.99 11.88
N TRP A 53 -2.90 22.82 10.91
CA TRP A 53 -2.77 22.52 9.49
C TRP A 53 -1.31 22.33 9.07
N LYS A 54 -0.41 23.19 9.56
CA LYS A 54 1.05 23.07 9.32
C LYS A 54 1.62 21.87 10.04
N ILE A 55 1.17 21.58 11.26
CA ILE A 55 1.57 20.39 12.03
C ILE A 55 1.20 19.13 11.27
N PHE A 56 -0.03 19.04 10.73
CA PHE A 56 -0.47 17.90 9.95
C PHE A 56 0.42 17.67 8.71
N TRP A 57 0.59 18.67 7.86
CA TRP A 57 1.29 18.53 6.59
C TRP A 57 2.81 18.46 6.73
N LYS A 58 3.42 19.18 7.69
CA LYS A 58 4.87 19.27 7.83
C LYS A 58 5.46 18.30 8.86
N ILE A 59 4.66 17.81 9.79
CA ILE A 59 5.15 16.95 10.88
C ILE A 59 4.46 15.59 10.83
N ARG A 60 3.14 15.51 10.98
CA ARG A 60 2.41 14.24 11.07
C ARG A 60 2.53 13.40 9.80
N LEU A 61 2.20 13.99 8.67
CA LEU A 61 2.20 13.26 7.40
C LEU A 61 3.60 12.74 6.99
N PRO A 62 4.68 13.54 7.08
CA PRO A 62 6.03 13.02 6.80
C PRO A 62 6.51 11.95 7.78
N MET A 63 6.06 12.00 9.04
CA MET A 63 6.41 10.97 10.03
C MET A 63 5.63 9.68 9.80
N ALA A 64 4.36 9.76 9.38
CA ALA A 64 3.51 8.61 9.04
C ALA A 64 3.86 7.97 7.69
N LYS A 65 4.56 8.66 6.79
CA LYS A 65 4.88 8.15 5.43
C LYS A 65 5.35 6.70 5.37
N PRO A 66 6.31 6.22 6.21
CA PRO A 66 6.78 4.84 6.11
C PRO A 66 5.68 3.81 6.38
N GLY A 67 4.79 4.08 7.34
CA GLY A 67 3.66 3.21 7.66
C GLY A 67 2.55 3.27 6.60
N ILE A 68 2.27 4.46 6.05
CA ILE A 68 1.32 4.62 4.94
C ILE A 68 1.79 3.83 3.72
N ILE A 69 3.08 3.91 3.35
CA ILE A 69 3.62 3.17 2.22
C ILE A 69 3.55 1.65 2.45
N SER A 70 3.84 1.19 3.67
CA SER A 70 3.64 -0.22 4.03
C SER A 70 2.17 -0.64 3.88
N GLY A 71 1.22 0.22 4.27
CA GLY A 71 -0.21 0.00 4.08
C GLY A 71 -0.61 -0.07 2.61
N VAL A 72 -0.10 0.83 1.77
CA VAL A 72 -0.33 0.80 0.31
C VAL A 72 0.20 -0.49 -0.30
N THR A 73 1.41 -0.89 0.08
CA THR A 73 2.03 -2.15 -0.40
C THR A 73 1.17 -3.37 -0.06
N LEU A 74 0.69 -3.44 1.17
CA LEU A 74 -0.15 -4.56 1.63
C LEU A 74 -1.53 -4.54 0.96
N ALA A 75 -2.15 -3.36 0.82
CA ALA A 75 -3.43 -3.19 0.13
C ALA A 75 -3.32 -3.58 -1.35
N PHE A 76 -2.23 -3.19 -2.01
CA PHE A 76 -1.95 -3.55 -3.40
C PHE A 76 -1.76 -5.06 -3.58
N ALA A 77 -0.94 -5.70 -2.71
CA ALA A 77 -0.75 -7.15 -2.75
C ALA A 77 -2.08 -7.91 -2.56
N ARG A 78 -2.95 -7.41 -1.66
CA ARG A 78 -4.28 -7.97 -1.43
C ARG A 78 -5.22 -7.80 -2.63
N ALA A 79 -5.16 -6.63 -3.29
CA ALA A 79 -5.97 -6.33 -4.46
C ALA A 79 -5.59 -7.19 -5.68
N ILE A 80 -4.29 -7.44 -5.93
CA ILE A 80 -3.83 -8.31 -7.02
C ILE A 80 -4.32 -9.76 -6.83
N GLY A 81 -4.32 -10.26 -5.60
CA GLY A 81 -4.76 -11.62 -5.28
C GLY A 81 -6.28 -11.80 -5.19
N GLU A 82 -7.08 -10.75 -5.47
CA GLU A 82 -8.52 -10.85 -5.34
C GLU A 82 -9.16 -11.62 -6.50
N TYR A 83 -9.79 -12.72 -6.17
CA TYR A 83 -10.50 -13.57 -7.12
C TYR A 83 -11.99 -13.65 -6.83
N GLY A 84 -12.36 -13.85 -5.55
CA GLY A 84 -13.73 -14.23 -5.18
C GLY A 84 -14.76 -13.14 -5.44
N ALA A 85 -14.55 -11.95 -4.87
CA ALA A 85 -15.50 -10.84 -5.05
C ALA A 85 -15.49 -10.32 -6.49
N THR A 86 -14.34 -10.32 -7.16
CA THR A 86 -14.24 -9.95 -8.57
C THR A 86 -15.02 -10.92 -9.46
N SER A 87 -14.93 -12.22 -9.21
CA SER A 87 -15.69 -13.23 -9.96
C SER A 87 -17.20 -13.08 -9.77
N MET A 88 -17.64 -12.74 -8.56
CA MET A 88 -19.05 -12.53 -8.25
C MET A 88 -19.61 -11.23 -8.83
N LEU A 89 -18.88 -10.13 -8.78
CA LEU A 89 -19.33 -8.81 -9.20
C LEU A 89 -19.14 -8.55 -10.69
N ALA A 90 -17.96 -8.86 -11.22
CA ALA A 90 -17.61 -8.55 -12.60
C ALA A 90 -17.86 -9.71 -13.56
N GLY A 91 -18.07 -10.92 -13.03
CA GLY A 91 -18.09 -12.13 -13.81
C GLY A 91 -16.70 -12.45 -14.40
N ASN A 92 -16.68 -13.46 -15.28
CA ASN A 92 -15.45 -13.85 -15.97
C ASN A 92 -15.67 -13.84 -17.47
N ILE A 93 -15.69 -12.65 -18.08
CA ILE A 93 -15.87 -12.48 -19.52
C ILE A 93 -14.49 -12.35 -20.16
N ALA A 94 -14.11 -13.32 -20.97
CA ALA A 94 -12.83 -13.31 -21.68
C ALA A 94 -12.65 -12.01 -22.51
N GLY A 95 -11.50 -11.35 -22.32
CA GLY A 95 -11.17 -10.11 -23.01
C GLY A 95 -11.87 -8.84 -22.48
N LYS A 96 -12.77 -8.94 -21.47
CA LYS A 96 -13.47 -7.77 -20.90
C LYS A 96 -13.25 -7.61 -19.41
N THR A 97 -13.49 -8.64 -18.61
CA THR A 97 -13.47 -8.56 -17.15
C THR A 97 -12.56 -9.61 -16.49
N SER A 98 -11.87 -10.43 -17.28
CA SER A 98 -10.98 -11.46 -16.78
C SER A 98 -9.72 -10.84 -16.16
N THR A 99 -9.51 -11.09 -14.88
CA THR A 99 -8.26 -10.73 -14.18
C THR A 99 -7.25 -11.87 -14.27
N ILE A 100 -5.97 -11.59 -13.95
CA ILE A 100 -4.93 -12.63 -13.97
C ILE A 100 -5.29 -13.77 -13.01
N SER A 101 -5.82 -13.46 -11.82
CA SER A 101 -6.25 -14.45 -10.84
C SER A 101 -7.41 -15.34 -11.37
N GLN A 102 -8.35 -14.76 -12.10
CA GLN A 102 -9.42 -15.51 -12.76
C GLN A 102 -8.90 -16.38 -13.90
N GLN A 103 -7.96 -15.87 -14.69
CA GLN A 103 -7.33 -16.61 -15.77
C GLN A 103 -6.60 -17.86 -15.24
N ILE A 104 -5.86 -17.74 -14.16
CA ILE A 104 -5.21 -18.87 -13.51
C ILE A 104 -6.24 -19.91 -13.08
N ALA A 105 -7.33 -19.48 -12.43
CA ALA A 105 -8.38 -20.39 -11.99
C ALA A 105 -9.06 -21.13 -13.15
N MET A 106 -9.33 -20.45 -14.27
CA MET A 106 -9.91 -21.08 -15.47
C MET A 106 -8.98 -22.12 -16.08
N VAL A 107 -7.70 -21.79 -16.23
CA VAL A 107 -6.71 -22.68 -16.84
C VAL A 107 -6.48 -23.91 -15.95
N VAL A 108 -6.48 -23.75 -14.63
CA VAL A 108 -6.45 -24.89 -13.69
C VAL A 108 -7.68 -25.77 -13.84
N GLN A 109 -8.87 -25.19 -13.98
CA GLN A 109 -10.13 -25.94 -14.17
C GLN A 109 -10.17 -26.69 -15.51
N SER A 110 -9.50 -26.19 -16.55
CA SER A 110 -9.37 -26.87 -17.83
C SER A 110 -8.33 -28.00 -17.84
N GLY A 111 -7.56 -28.16 -16.73
CA GLY A 111 -6.54 -29.20 -16.60
C GLY A 111 -5.18 -28.84 -17.23
N ASP A 112 -5.03 -27.64 -17.78
CA ASP A 112 -3.75 -27.19 -18.34
C ASP A 112 -2.85 -26.54 -17.26
N TYR A 113 -2.19 -27.40 -16.49
CA TYR A 113 -1.32 -26.97 -15.41
C TYR A 113 -0.04 -26.28 -15.89
N ALA A 114 0.38 -26.51 -17.13
CA ALA A 114 1.58 -25.86 -17.68
C ALA A 114 1.33 -24.38 -17.91
N THR A 115 0.21 -24.03 -18.55
CA THR A 115 -0.21 -22.64 -18.78
C THR A 115 -0.56 -21.95 -17.45
N ALA A 116 -1.20 -22.66 -16.51
CA ALA A 116 -1.47 -22.13 -15.17
C ALA A 116 -0.16 -21.74 -14.45
N GLY A 117 0.86 -22.62 -14.50
CA GLY A 117 2.19 -22.37 -13.93
C GLY A 117 2.86 -21.12 -14.52
N PHE A 118 2.77 -20.93 -15.83
CA PHE A 118 3.29 -19.73 -16.49
C PHE A 118 2.62 -18.44 -15.94
N TRP A 119 1.30 -18.41 -15.84
CA TRP A 119 0.58 -17.26 -15.28
C TRP A 119 0.91 -17.00 -13.81
N CYS A 120 1.13 -18.06 -13.01
CA CYS A 120 1.58 -17.93 -11.62
C CYS A 120 2.97 -17.26 -11.55
N ILE A 121 3.91 -17.65 -12.39
CA ILE A 121 5.23 -17.02 -12.44
C ILE A 121 5.11 -15.55 -12.84
N VAL A 122 4.28 -15.23 -13.81
CA VAL A 122 4.05 -13.84 -14.25
C VAL A 122 3.53 -12.97 -13.11
N ILE A 123 2.51 -13.42 -12.37
CA ILE A 123 1.95 -12.64 -11.25
C ILE A 123 2.95 -12.48 -10.10
N ILE A 124 3.74 -13.51 -9.80
CA ILE A 124 4.81 -13.45 -8.81
C ILE A 124 5.87 -12.42 -9.22
N ALA A 125 6.32 -12.46 -10.47
CA ALA A 125 7.32 -11.52 -10.98
C ALA A 125 6.83 -10.06 -10.92
N ILE A 126 5.59 -9.80 -11.35
CA ILE A 126 4.98 -8.47 -11.28
C ILE A 126 4.86 -8.00 -9.83
N SER A 127 4.35 -8.86 -8.93
CA SER A 127 4.19 -8.54 -7.51
C SER A 127 5.54 -8.24 -6.86
N PHE A 128 6.56 -9.04 -7.14
CA PHE A 128 7.91 -8.83 -6.63
C PHE A 128 8.53 -7.53 -7.15
N ALA A 129 8.40 -7.24 -8.44
CA ALA A 129 8.88 -5.99 -9.03
C ALA A 129 8.21 -4.76 -8.40
N CYS A 130 6.90 -4.80 -8.18
CA CYS A 130 6.16 -3.74 -7.50
C CYS A 130 6.60 -3.57 -6.05
N LEU A 131 6.76 -4.67 -5.30
CA LEU A 131 7.23 -4.64 -3.92
C LEU A 131 8.63 -4.03 -3.80
N VAL A 132 9.56 -4.45 -4.66
CA VAL A 132 10.93 -3.91 -4.69
C VAL A 132 10.89 -2.42 -5.04
N SER A 133 10.11 -2.01 -6.04
CA SER A 133 9.97 -0.60 -6.46
C SER A 133 9.47 0.27 -5.31
N ILE A 134 8.40 -0.14 -4.63
CA ILE A 134 7.85 0.59 -3.47
C ILE A 134 8.87 0.65 -2.34
N ASN A 135 9.56 -0.46 -2.07
CA ASN A 135 10.54 -0.54 -0.98
C ASN A 135 11.79 0.30 -1.26
N MET A 136 12.23 0.37 -2.51
CA MET A 136 13.34 1.25 -2.93
C MET A 136 12.99 2.74 -2.76
N ILE A 137 11.77 3.14 -3.15
CA ILE A 137 11.27 4.51 -2.98
C ILE A 137 11.20 4.87 -1.48
N CYS A 138 10.78 3.91 -0.64
CA CYS A 138 10.65 4.09 0.80
C CYS A 138 11.98 3.99 1.56
N GLY A 139 12.87 3.10 1.13
CA GLY A 139 14.16 2.84 1.78
C GLY A 139 15.11 4.04 1.74
N LYS A 140 15.05 4.83 0.67
CA LYS A 140 15.81 6.08 0.55
C LYS A 140 15.50 7.09 1.67
N SER A 141 14.27 7.07 2.21
CA SER A 141 13.85 7.95 3.31
C SER A 141 14.44 7.54 4.68
N LYS A 142 14.68 6.23 4.92
CA LYS A 142 15.24 5.73 6.19
C LYS A 142 16.74 5.99 6.34
N GLY A 143 17.50 5.94 5.26
CA GLY A 143 18.97 6.13 5.27
C GLY A 143 19.40 7.53 5.71
N ILE A 144 18.65 8.55 5.33
CA ILE A 144 18.97 9.96 5.65
C ILE A 144 18.75 10.25 7.14
N LYS A 145 17.70 9.70 7.76
CA LYS A 145 17.41 9.88 9.19
C LYS A 145 18.44 9.19 10.10
N ARG A 146 18.92 8.00 9.71
CA ARG A 146 19.91 7.25 10.49
C ARG A 146 21.27 7.93 10.48
N LYS A 147 21.72 8.48 9.33
CA LYS A 147 22.95 9.29 9.23
C LYS A 147 22.89 10.54 10.09
N ARG A 148 21.76 11.25 10.12
CA ARG A 148 21.58 12.47 10.91
C ARG A 148 21.60 12.19 12.42
N LYS A 149 21.02 11.07 12.86
CA LYS A 149 21.02 10.66 14.28
C LYS A 149 22.43 10.29 14.76
N ASN A 150 23.20 9.59 13.94
CA ASN A 150 24.58 9.23 14.27
C ASN A 150 25.51 10.46 14.33
N ASN A 151 25.35 11.41 13.42
CA ASN A 151 26.15 12.64 13.44
C ASN A 151 25.85 13.52 14.67
N VAL A 152 24.58 13.58 15.10
CA VAL A 152 24.19 14.32 16.31
C VAL A 152 24.72 13.64 17.57
N ALA A 153 24.69 12.32 17.64
CA ALA A 153 25.25 11.54 18.75
C ALA A 153 26.77 11.70 18.85
N HIS A 154 27.47 11.67 17.70
CA HIS A 154 28.92 11.86 17.65
C HIS A 154 29.34 13.29 18.04
N SER A 155 28.53 14.29 17.67
CA SER A 155 28.75 15.69 18.04
C SER A 155 28.56 15.95 19.54
N LYS A 156 27.55 15.27 20.17
CA LYS A 156 27.34 15.36 21.63
C LYS A 156 28.48 14.73 22.43
N ASN A 157 28.98 13.57 21.99
CA ASN A 157 30.06 12.88 22.70
C ASN A 157 31.37 13.65 22.64
N LYS A 158 31.62 14.43 21.58
CA LYS A 158 32.79 15.28 21.43
C LYS A 158 32.77 16.51 22.35
N LYS A 159 31.60 16.97 22.78
CA LYS A 159 31.43 18.12 23.69
C LYS A 159 31.51 17.77 25.18
N THR A 160 31.42 16.49 25.54
CA THR A 160 31.48 16.00 26.92
C THR A 160 32.87 15.51 27.34
N VAL A 161 33.80 15.38 26.40
CA VAL A 161 35.18 14.88 26.62
C VAL A 161 36.26 15.99 26.48
N GLY A 162 35.87 17.20 26.17
CA GLY A 162 36.72 18.39 26.16
C GLY A 162 36.24 19.41 27.16
#